data_289750f6c354526cf9f3f0c45e9352e1
#
_entry.id   289750f6c354526cf9f3f0c45e9352e1
#
_cell.length_a   1.000
_cell.length_b   1.000
_cell.length_c   1.000
_cell.angle_alpha   90.00
_cell.angle_beta   90.00
_cell.angle_gamma   90.00
#
_symmetry.space_group_name_H-M   'P 1'
#
loop_
_entity.id
_entity.type
_entity.pdbx_description
1 polymer ?
#
loop_
_entity_poly.entity_id
_entity_poly.type
_entity_poly.pdbx_seq_one_letter_code
_entity_poly.pdbx_strand_id
1 'polypeptide(L)'
;KKRHIMIIIGITGSIGMGKSTIASMFKFFDIPIHDSDLVVKLLIETNSLVLKKIKKNWPEVIDIIDSKELINKGKLSEIIFNDTKCKEKLEKIIHPLVNKKRKMFLKKYESKNIVGMDVPLLYETGLNKICNYIFLALTSEANQAKRVLKRKNMTMEKFISIKENQWSDEMKKEQKPYIINTSYGKILVFILLTFLLSIIFFKEKVLKT
;
A
#
# COMPACT_ATOMS: atom_id res chain seq x y z
N LYS A 1 19.78 -29.08 3.78
CA LYS A 1 18.37 -28.61 3.81
C LYS A 1 18.27 -27.44 2.82
N LYS A 2 17.54 -27.62 1.70
CA LYS A 2 17.25 -26.52 0.76
C LYS A 2 16.51 -25.41 1.53
N ARG A 3 17.04 -24.17 1.46
CA ARG A 3 16.47 -23.03 2.18
C ARG A 3 15.14 -22.65 1.51
N HIS A 4 14.05 -22.70 2.21
CA HIS A 4 12.77 -22.18 1.71
C HIS A 4 12.91 -20.67 1.48
N ILE A 5 12.76 -20.24 0.23
CA ILE A 5 12.81 -18.80 -0.12
C ILE A 5 11.39 -18.37 -0.38
N MET A 6 10.89 -17.51 0.50
CA MET A 6 9.60 -16.84 0.34
C MET A 6 9.71 -15.77 -0.75
N ILE A 7 8.81 -15.79 -1.71
CA ILE A 7 8.72 -14.79 -2.78
C ILE A 7 7.87 -13.62 -2.28
N ILE A 8 8.40 -12.42 -2.35
CA ILE A 8 7.67 -11.19 -2.00
C ILE A 8 7.24 -10.48 -3.28
N ILE A 9 5.93 -10.33 -3.49
CA ILE A 9 5.35 -9.59 -4.62
C ILE A 9 4.87 -8.24 -4.12
N GLY A 10 5.51 -7.16 -4.58
CA GLY A 10 5.04 -5.79 -4.35
C GLY A 10 3.87 -5.46 -5.27
N ILE A 11 2.82 -4.88 -4.73
CA ILE A 11 1.66 -4.37 -5.49
C ILE A 11 1.65 -2.86 -5.33
N THR A 12 1.80 -2.14 -6.43
CA THR A 12 1.83 -0.68 -6.43
C THR A 12 1.02 -0.08 -7.58
N GLY A 13 0.89 1.22 -7.58
CA GLY A 13 0.16 2.00 -8.58
C GLY A 13 -0.38 3.27 -7.97
N SER A 14 -0.45 4.32 -8.78
CA SER A 14 -0.93 5.63 -8.39
C SER A 14 -2.39 5.58 -7.90
N ILE A 15 -2.83 6.62 -7.22
CA ILE A 15 -4.22 6.72 -6.74
C ILE A 15 -5.21 6.41 -7.86
N GLY A 16 -6.22 5.57 -7.61
CA GLY A 16 -7.27 5.23 -8.60
C GLY A 16 -6.89 4.18 -9.65
N MET A 17 -5.63 3.71 -9.73
CA MET A 17 -5.15 2.75 -10.73
C MET A 17 -5.66 1.30 -10.52
N GLY A 18 -6.36 0.99 -9.42
CA GLY A 18 -6.95 -0.33 -9.20
C GLY A 18 -6.10 -1.31 -8.43
N LYS A 19 -5.08 -0.85 -7.71
CA LYS A 19 -4.21 -1.64 -6.83
C LYS A 19 -4.99 -2.56 -5.87
N SER A 20 -6.03 -2.04 -5.22
CA SER A 20 -6.89 -2.81 -4.31
C SER A 20 -7.64 -3.96 -4.99
N THR A 21 -7.93 -3.85 -6.29
CA THR A 21 -8.51 -4.96 -7.07
C THR A 21 -7.52 -6.12 -7.17
N ILE A 22 -6.25 -5.84 -7.48
CA ILE A 22 -5.19 -6.84 -7.54
C ILE A 22 -4.99 -7.46 -6.16
N ALA A 23 -4.85 -6.64 -5.12
CA ALA A 23 -4.67 -7.09 -3.75
C ALA A 23 -5.83 -7.99 -3.27
N SER A 24 -7.08 -7.63 -3.59
CA SER A 24 -8.23 -8.46 -3.23
C SER A 24 -8.22 -9.83 -3.90
N MET A 25 -7.69 -9.92 -5.13
CA MET A 25 -7.60 -11.17 -5.87
C MET A 25 -6.56 -12.13 -5.30
N PHE A 26 -5.50 -11.65 -4.65
CA PHE A 26 -4.51 -12.51 -4.00
C PHE A 26 -5.13 -13.43 -2.94
N LYS A 27 -6.24 -13.01 -2.31
CA LYS A 27 -6.99 -13.83 -1.35
C LYS A 27 -7.52 -15.12 -1.95
N PHE A 28 -7.91 -15.10 -3.24
CA PHE A 28 -8.38 -16.30 -3.93
C PHE A 28 -7.27 -17.35 -4.13
N PHE A 29 -6.00 -16.92 -4.07
CA PHE A 29 -4.84 -17.80 -4.20
C PHE A 29 -4.23 -18.16 -2.84
N ASP A 30 -4.90 -17.87 -1.73
CA ASP A 30 -4.39 -18.05 -0.35
C ASP A 30 -3.02 -17.37 -0.14
N ILE A 31 -2.79 -16.24 -0.83
CA ILE A 31 -1.60 -15.42 -0.69
C ILE A 31 -1.87 -14.34 0.35
N PRO A 32 -1.18 -14.37 1.50
CA PRO A 32 -1.33 -13.34 2.53
C PRO A 32 -0.78 -12.01 2.03
N ILE A 33 -1.46 -10.92 2.39
CA ILE A 33 -1.09 -9.55 1.99
C ILE A 33 -0.84 -8.67 3.21
N HIS A 34 0.27 -7.95 3.18
CA HIS A 34 0.54 -6.80 4.04
C HIS A 34 0.04 -5.54 3.36
N ASP A 35 -1.06 -5.00 3.83
CA ASP A 35 -1.61 -3.72 3.38
C ASP A 35 -1.04 -2.60 4.26
N SER A 36 -0.15 -1.79 3.68
CA SER A 36 0.53 -0.72 4.41
C SER A 36 -0.41 0.41 4.83
N ASP A 37 -1.41 0.76 4.01
CA ASP A 37 -2.39 1.78 4.34
C ASP A 37 -3.30 1.35 5.49
N LEU A 38 -3.74 0.09 5.46
CA LEU A 38 -4.53 -0.49 6.55
C LEU A 38 -3.73 -0.53 7.86
N VAL A 39 -2.44 -0.86 7.79
CA VAL A 39 -1.57 -0.85 8.98
C VAL A 39 -1.44 0.55 9.56
N VAL A 40 -1.21 1.59 8.72
CA VAL A 40 -1.18 2.99 9.18
C VAL A 40 -2.50 3.37 9.84
N LYS A 41 -3.62 3.05 9.19
CA LYS A 41 -4.96 3.32 9.73
C LYS A 41 -5.15 2.69 11.10
N LEU A 42 -4.84 1.40 11.25
CA LEU A 42 -4.95 0.68 12.53
C LEU A 42 -4.02 1.26 13.60
N LEU A 43 -2.79 1.65 13.25
CA LEU A 43 -1.87 2.29 14.18
C LEU A 43 -2.42 3.61 14.72
N ILE A 44 -3.02 4.43 13.88
CA ILE A 44 -3.64 5.70 14.28
C ILE A 44 -4.88 5.44 15.16
N GLU A 45 -5.67 4.41 14.85
CA GLU A 45 -6.92 4.10 15.57
C GLU A 45 -6.71 3.43 16.91
N THR A 46 -5.70 2.55 17.04
CA THR A 46 -5.65 1.61 18.17
C THR A 46 -4.34 1.63 18.96
N ASN A 47 -3.31 2.32 18.47
CA ASN A 47 -2.00 2.27 19.12
C ASN A 47 -1.84 3.40 20.13
N SER A 48 -1.74 3.04 21.41
CA SER A 48 -1.60 4.00 22.52
C SER A 48 -0.34 4.87 22.44
N LEU A 49 0.78 4.34 21.92
CA LEU A 49 2.01 5.12 21.74
C LEU A 49 1.85 6.14 20.62
N VAL A 50 1.13 5.80 19.53
CA VAL A 50 0.81 6.73 18.46
C VAL A 50 -0.10 7.82 18.97
N LEU A 51 -1.17 7.47 19.69
CA LEU A 51 -2.09 8.43 20.31
C LEU A 51 -1.30 9.40 21.21
N LYS A 52 -0.46 8.89 22.11
CA LYS A 52 0.36 9.73 23.02
C LYS A 52 1.29 10.68 22.28
N LYS A 53 1.96 10.21 21.21
CA LYS A 53 2.85 11.04 20.39
C LYS A 53 2.09 12.09 19.58
N ILE A 54 0.96 11.73 19.00
CA ILE A 54 0.11 12.67 18.25
C ILE A 54 -0.46 13.72 19.18
N LYS A 55 -1.02 13.35 20.34
CA LYS A 55 -1.53 14.27 21.35
C LYS A 55 -0.46 15.27 21.81
N LYS A 56 0.78 14.82 21.99
CA LYS A 56 1.89 15.73 22.36
C LYS A 56 2.20 16.78 21.29
N ASN A 57 2.05 16.45 20.02
CA ASN A 57 2.44 17.32 18.92
C ASN A 57 1.28 18.14 18.35
N TRP A 58 0.07 17.61 18.44
CA TRP A 58 -1.17 18.20 17.89
C TRP A 58 -2.34 17.88 18.84
N PRO A 59 -2.40 18.51 20.05
CA PRO A 59 -3.47 18.24 21.02
C PRO A 59 -4.87 18.56 20.47
N GLU A 60 -4.97 19.49 19.53
CA GLU A 60 -6.20 19.93 18.87
C GLU A 60 -6.87 18.85 17.99
N VAL A 61 -6.13 17.81 17.62
CA VAL A 61 -6.69 16.69 16.84
C VAL A 61 -7.25 15.58 17.72
N ILE A 62 -7.25 15.76 19.04
CA ILE A 62 -7.80 14.75 19.96
C ILE A 62 -9.22 15.10 20.31
N ASP A 63 -10.13 14.21 19.97
CA ASP A 63 -11.53 14.26 20.42
C ASP A 63 -11.70 13.31 21.63
N ILE A 64 -12.57 13.70 22.57
CA ILE A 64 -12.96 12.85 23.72
C ILE A 64 -14.38 12.36 23.48
N ILE A 65 -14.53 11.05 23.29
CA ILE A 65 -15.81 10.39 23.07
C ILE A 65 -15.93 9.25 24.10
N ASP A 66 -17.03 9.25 24.86
CA ASP A 66 -17.27 8.26 25.93
C ASP A 66 -16.06 8.09 26.89
N SER A 67 -15.48 9.20 27.32
CA SER A 67 -14.28 9.25 28.18
C SER A 67 -13.03 8.63 27.57
N LYS A 68 -13.03 8.37 26.25
CA LYS A 68 -11.86 7.85 25.52
C LYS A 68 -11.31 8.93 24.60
N GLU A 69 -9.98 9.07 24.63
CA GLU A 69 -9.24 9.93 23.70
C GLU A 69 -9.08 9.23 22.35
N LEU A 70 -9.53 9.89 21.29
CA LEU A 70 -9.46 9.38 19.91
C LEU A 70 -8.85 10.42 19.00
N ILE A 71 -8.06 9.98 18.01
CA ILE A 71 -7.49 10.87 17.01
C ILE A 71 -8.56 11.20 15.97
N ASN A 72 -8.91 12.48 15.85
CA ASN A 72 -9.73 12.98 14.75
C ASN A 72 -8.91 12.98 13.45
N LYS A 73 -9.16 11.97 12.62
CA LYS A 73 -8.43 11.79 11.35
C LYS A 73 -8.67 12.94 10.36
N GLY A 74 -9.82 13.58 10.41
CA GLY A 74 -10.15 14.73 9.55
C GLY A 74 -9.23 15.90 9.88
N LYS A 75 -9.21 16.32 11.15
CA LYS A 75 -8.34 17.41 11.63
C LYS A 75 -6.86 17.10 11.39
N LEU A 76 -6.43 15.84 11.70
CA LEU A 76 -5.05 15.43 11.46
C LEU A 76 -4.68 15.49 9.97
N SER A 77 -5.56 15.02 9.09
CA SER A 77 -5.35 15.09 7.64
C SER A 77 -5.25 16.52 7.12
N GLU A 78 -6.04 17.45 7.65
CA GLU A 78 -5.99 18.86 7.30
C GLU A 78 -4.62 19.50 7.64
N ILE A 79 -4.13 19.25 8.86
CA ILE A 79 -2.82 19.74 9.29
C ILE A 79 -1.71 19.21 8.37
N ILE A 80 -1.71 17.90 8.09
CA ILE A 80 -0.66 17.27 7.28
C ILE A 80 -0.73 17.69 5.82
N PHE A 81 -1.94 17.94 5.30
CA PHE A 81 -2.12 18.36 3.93
C PHE A 81 -1.56 19.78 3.69
N ASN A 82 -1.67 20.65 4.70
CA ASN A 82 -1.28 22.05 4.60
C ASN A 82 0.15 22.34 5.06
N ASP A 83 0.80 21.40 5.79
CA ASP A 83 2.14 21.61 6.35
C ASP A 83 3.04 20.38 6.15
N THR A 84 4.03 20.53 5.26
CA THR A 84 5.02 19.47 4.96
C THR A 84 5.84 19.07 6.19
N LYS A 85 6.16 19.99 7.10
CA LYS A 85 6.90 19.67 8.32
C LYS A 85 6.07 18.81 9.27
N CYS A 86 4.78 19.10 9.37
CA CYS A 86 3.83 18.28 10.13
C CYS A 86 3.69 16.87 9.51
N LYS A 87 3.65 16.77 8.19
CA LYS A 87 3.66 15.51 7.46
C LYS A 87 4.91 14.68 7.80
N GLU A 88 6.10 15.26 7.65
CA GLU A 88 7.37 14.59 7.98
C GLU A 88 7.43 14.13 9.44
N LYS A 89 6.92 14.96 10.36
CA LYS A 89 6.89 14.62 11.78
C LYS A 89 5.98 13.44 12.08
N LEU A 90 4.81 13.38 11.44
CA LEU A 90 3.91 12.23 11.55
C LEU A 90 4.55 10.98 10.94
N GLU A 91 5.17 11.09 9.79
CA GLU A 91 5.89 9.99 9.15
C GLU A 91 6.99 9.42 10.06
N LYS A 92 7.78 10.26 10.72
CA LYS A 92 8.78 9.82 11.72
C LYS A 92 8.18 9.07 12.92
N ILE A 93 6.93 9.37 13.27
CA ILE A 93 6.21 8.63 14.34
C ILE A 93 5.73 7.27 13.83
N ILE A 94 5.19 7.22 12.62
CA ILE A 94 4.46 6.06 12.08
C ILE A 94 5.39 5.05 11.41
N HIS A 95 6.38 5.49 10.61
CA HIS A 95 7.22 4.60 9.80
C HIS A 95 7.92 3.49 10.59
N PRO A 96 8.52 3.75 11.79
CA PRO A 96 9.15 2.67 12.56
C PRO A 96 8.17 1.57 12.96
N LEU A 97 6.93 1.94 13.26
CA LEU A 97 5.88 1.01 13.67
C LEU A 97 5.34 0.20 12.49
N VAL A 98 5.15 0.85 11.33
CA VAL A 98 4.79 0.16 10.08
C VAL A 98 5.88 -0.84 9.69
N ASN A 99 7.15 -0.43 9.77
CA ASN A 99 8.29 -1.31 9.51
C ASN A 99 8.32 -2.52 10.45
N LYS A 100 8.04 -2.31 11.74
CA LYS A 100 7.93 -3.39 12.72
C LYS A 100 6.79 -4.35 12.35
N LYS A 101 5.60 -3.83 12.03
CA LYS A 101 4.45 -4.65 11.62
C LYS A 101 4.74 -5.45 10.34
N ARG A 102 5.42 -4.85 9.35
CA ARG A 102 5.85 -5.54 8.14
C ARG A 102 6.82 -6.68 8.42
N LYS A 103 7.84 -6.44 9.24
CA LYS A 103 8.78 -7.51 9.66
C LYS A 103 8.06 -8.66 10.37
N MET A 104 7.12 -8.34 11.25
CA MET A 104 6.29 -9.35 11.94
C MET A 104 5.43 -10.14 10.95
N PHE A 105 4.84 -9.47 9.95
CA PHE A 105 4.08 -10.12 8.89
C PHE A 105 4.96 -11.10 8.09
N LEU A 106 6.11 -10.65 7.60
CA LEU A 106 7.03 -11.49 6.84
C LEU A 106 7.49 -12.70 7.64
N LYS A 107 7.79 -12.53 8.93
CA LYS A 107 8.15 -13.63 9.84
C LYS A 107 6.98 -14.60 10.05
N LYS A 108 5.76 -14.08 10.26
CA LYS A 108 4.56 -14.91 10.45
C LYS A 108 4.30 -15.84 9.26
N TYR A 109 4.59 -15.37 8.06
CA TYR A 109 4.30 -16.08 6.81
C TYR A 109 5.56 -16.63 6.12
N GLU A 110 6.67 -16.79 6.85
CA GLU A 110 7.95 -17.26 6.29
C GLU A 110 7.90 -18.66 5.65
N SER A 111 6.92 -19.49 6.03
CA SER A 111 6.67 -20.80 5.43
C SER A 111 5.83 -20.76 4.14
N LYS A 112 5.22 -19.63 3.80
CA LYS A 112 4.46 -19.47 2.56
C LYS A 112 5.40 -19.29 1.38
N ASN A 113 5.04 -19.86 0.22
CA ASN A 113 5.83 -19.70 -1.01
C ASN A 113 5.80 -18.26 -1.53
N ILE A 114 4.65 -17.60 -1.42
CA ILE A 114 4.42 -16.24 -1.92
C ILE A 114 3.69 -15.43 -0.86
N VAL A 115 4.08 -14.16 -0.71
CA VAL A 115 3.36 -13.12 0.05
C VAL A 115 3.23 -11.85 -0.77
N GLY A 116 2.16 -11.10 -0.57
CA GLY A 116 1.92 -9.81 -1.19
C GLY A 116 2.25 -8.65 -0.25
N MET A 117 2.76 -7.56 -0.81
CA MET A 117 2.92 -6.28 -0.13
C MET A 117 2.19 -5.19 -0.92
N ASP A 118 1.05 -4.74 -0.41
CA ASP A 118 0.27 -3.64 -0.99
C ASP A 118 0.79 -2.32 -0.44
N VAL A 119 1.53 -1.59 -1.30
CA VAL A 119 2.23 -0.35 -0.94
C VAL A 119 2.05 0.69 -2.05
N PRO A 120 1.26 1.76 -1.84
CA PRO A 120 1.09 2.81 -2.85
C PRO A 120 2.38 3.50 -3.24
N LEU A 121 3.22 3.83 -2.25
CA LEU A 121 4.50 4.52 -2.41
C LEU A 121 5.68 3.53 -2.36
N LEU A 122 5.59 2.44 -3.15
CA LEU A 122 6.57 1.34 -3.11
C LEU A 122 7.98 1.79 -3.52
N TYR A 123 8.08 2.53 -4.60
CA TYR A 123 9.35 3.03 -5.15
C TYR A 123 9.86 4.22 -4.35
N GLU A 124 8.98 5.15 -4.01
CA GLU A 124 9.29 6.36 -3.25
C GLU A 124 9.87 6.06 -1.87
N THR A 125 9.43 4.96 -1.26
CA THR A 125 9.95 4.50 0.05
C THR A 125 11.11 3.51 -0.05
N GLY A 126 11.52 3.14 -1.27
CA GLY A 126 12.58 2.15 -1.51
C GLY A 126 12.21 0.72 -1.15
N LEU A 127 10.92 0.43 -0.90
CA LEU A 127 10.45 -0.91 -0.56
C LEU A 127 10.44 -1.89 -1.73
N ASN A 128 10.58 -1.38 -2.96
CA ASN A 128 10.82 -2.20 -4.14
C ASN A 128 12.05 -3.11 -3.99
N LYS A 129 13.06 -2.70 -3.24
CA LYS A 129 14.32 -3.44 -3.02
C LYS A 129 14.15 -4.77 -2.27
N ILE A 130 13.07 -4.93 -1.52
CA ILE A 130 12.78 -6.19 -0.80
C ILE A 130 11.79 -7.08 -1.56
N CYS A 131 11.26 -6.62 -2.69
CA CYS A 131 10.33 -7.38 -3.52
C CYS A 131 11.09 -8.17 -4.58
N ASN A 132 10.75 -9.45 -4.76
CA ASN A 132 11.28 -10.27 -5.85
C ASN A 132 10.60 -9.92 -7.18
N TYR A 133 9.32 -9.58 -7.12
CA TYR A 133 8.48 -9.17 -8.26
C TYR A 133 7.64 -7.97 -7.88
N ILE A 134 7.31 -7.13 -8.86
CA ILE A 134 6.45 -5.96 -8.65
C ILE A 134 5.32 -5.99 -9.68
N PHE A 135 4.09 -5.86 -9.21
CA PHE A 135 2.89 -5.70 -10.02
C PHE A 135 2.47 -4.23 -9.96
N LEU A 136 2.52 -3.57 -11.12
CA LEU A 136 2.11 -2.18 -11.29
C LEU A 136 0.69 -2.14 -11.85
N ALA A 137 -0.26 -1.70 -11.03
CA ALA A 137 -1.62 -1.43 -11.47
C ALA A 137 -1.66 -0.17 -12.33
N LEU A 138 -2.22 -0.26 -13.52
CA LEU A 138 -2.46 0.87 -14.41
C LEU A 138 -3.90 0.86 -14.92
N THR A 139 -4.39 2.03 -15.29
CA THR A 139 -5.66 2.24 -16.01
C THR A 139 -5.56 3.51 -16.85
N SER A 140 -6.52 3.78 -17.70
CA SER A 140 -6.57 5.06 -18.43
C SER A 140 -6.82 6.24 -17.47
N GLU A 141 -6.32 7.41 -17.81
CA GLU A 141 -6.51 8.64 -16.98
C GLU A 141 -8.00 8.94 -16.75
N ALA A 142 -8.84 8.74 -17.75
CA ALA A 142 -10.28 8.91 -17.62
C ALA A 142 -10.88 7.97 -16.58
N ASN A 143 -10.50 6.68 -16.59
CA ASN A 143 -10.92 5.73 -15.57
C ASN A 143 -10.35 6.05 -14.19
N GLN A 144 -9.11 6.50 -14.12
CA GLN A 144 -8.46 6.93 -12.89
C GLN A 144 -9.24 8.07 -12.25
N ALA A 145 -9.45 9.17 -12.97
CA ALA A 145 -10.20 10.33 -12.50
C ALA A 145 -11.62 9.93 -12.07
N LYS A 146 -12.35 9.18 -12.91
CA LYS A 146 -13.70 8.67 -12.59
C LYS A 146 -13.74 7.87 -11.29
N ARG A 147 -12.74 7.01 -11.04
CA ARG A 147 -12.67 6.20 -9.82
C ARG A 147 -12.34 7.03 -8.58
N VAL A 148 -11.45 8.00 -8.73
CA VAL A 148 -10.99 8.84 -7.62
C VAL A 148 -12.08 9.83 -7.20
N LEU A 149 -12.70 10.53 -8.15
CA LEU A 149 -13.73 11.53 -7.88
C LEU A 149 -15.04 10.95 -7.34
N LYS A 150 -15.26 9.62 -7.49
CA LYS A 150 -16.38 8.92 -6.83
C LYS A 150 -16.16 8.70 -5.33
N ARG A 151 -14.95 8.92 -4.80
CA ARG A 151 -14.68 8.72 -3.38
C ARG A 151 -15.23 9.90 -2.57
N LYS A 152 -15.81 9.62 -1.40
CA LYS A 152 -16.31 10.64 -0.48
C LYS A 152 -15.22 11.65 -0.15
N ASN A 153 -15.53 12.94 -0.16
CA ASN A 153 -14.63 14.06 0.16
C ASN A 153 -13.39 14.18 -0.75
N MET A 154 -13.43 13.65 -1.98
CA MET A 154 -12.37 13.80 -2.98
C MET A 154 -12.75 14.89 -3.98
N THR A 155 -11.87 15.87 -4.14
CA THR A 155 -11.97 16.93 -5.14
C THR A 155 -10.87 16.77 -6.18
N MET A 156 -10.97 17.52 -7.29
CA MET A 156 -9.95 17.50 -8.33
C MET A 156 -8.60 18.00 -7.80
N GLU A 157 -8.61 19.08 -7.00
CA GLU A 157 -7.40 19.66 -6.40
C GLU A 157 -6.69 18.63 -5.49
N LYS A 158 -7.44 17.94 -4.63
CA LYS A 158 -6.90 16.86 -3.79
C LYS A 158 -6.34 15.72 -4.62
N PHE A 159 -7.03 15.34 -5.70
CA PHE A 159 -6.55 14.30 -6.59
C PHE A 159 -5.21 14.67 -7.23
N ILE A 160 -5.09 15.88 -7.78
CA ILE A 160 -3.86 16.39 -8.38
C ILE A 160 -2.73 16.41 -7.35
N SER A 161 -2.97 16.99 -6.18
CA SER A 161 -1.97 17.06 -5.11
C SER A 161 -1.48 15.68 -4.65
N ILE A 162 -2.38 14.68 -4.55
CA ILE A 162 -1.97 13.31 -4.22
C ILE A 162 -1.12 12.71 -5.36
N LYS A 163 -1.48 12.97 -6.62
CA LYS A 163 -0.74 12.47 -7.79
C LYS A 163 0.68 13.06 -7.85
N GLU A 164 0.84 14.34 -7.55
CA GLU A 164 2.13 15.05 -7.50
C GLU A 164 3.08 14.50 -6.43
N ASN A 165 2.55 13.97 -5.33
CA ASN A 165 3.33 13.33 -4.28
C ASN A 165 3.73 11.88 -4.59
N GLN A 166 3.38 11.34 -5.76
CA GLN A 166 3.71 10.00 -6.22
C GLN A 166 4.63 10.08 -7.44
N TRP A 167 5.50 9.10 -7.60
CA TRP A 167 6.20 8.96 -8.89
C TRP A 167 5.21 8.89 -10.03
N SER A 168 5.59 9.43 -11.18
CA SER A 168 4.77 9.31 -12.40
C SER A 168 4.66 7.83 -12.81
N ASP A 169 3.63 7.52 -13.59
CA ASP A 169 3.46 6.16 -14.09
C ASP A 169 4.59 5.77 -15.06
N GLU A 170 5.18 6.74 -15.77
CA GLU A 170 6.34 6.57 -16.63
C GLU A 170 7.57 6.16 -15.83
N MET A 171 7.90 6.90 -14.76
CA MET A 171 9.02 6.56 -13.87
C MET A 171 8.86 5.15 -13.27
N LYS A 172 7.62 4.77 -12.92
CA LYS A 172 7.34 3.41 -12.40
C LYS A 172 7.49 2.35 -13.48
N LYS A 173 7.10 2.62 -14.74
CA LYS A 173 7.27 1.69 -15.88
C LYS A 173 8.74 1.47 -16.22
N GLU A 174 9.59 2.50 -16.11
CA GLU A 174 11.05 2.40 -16.33
C GLU A 174 11.72 1.38 -15.39
N GLN A 175 11.13 1.13 -14.22
CA GLN A 175 11.59 0.09 -13.30
C GLN A 175 11.25 -1.35 -13.77
N LYS A 176 10.63 -1.51 -14.95
CA LYS A 176 10.26 -2.79 -15.58
C LYS A 176 9.42 -3.72 -14.71
N PRO A 177 8.36 -3.21 -14.04
CA PRO A 177 7.43 -4.06 -13.30
C PRO A 177 6.54 -4.88 -14.24
N TYR A 178 5.87 -5.90 -13.71
CA TYR A 178 4.76 -6.54 -14.42
C TYR A 178 3.54 -5.61 -14.41
N ILE A 179 3.18 -5.11 -15.58
CA ILE A 179 2.06 -4.17 -15.74
C ILE A 179 0.74 -4.94 -15.75
N ILE A 180 -0.21 -4.51 -14.91
CA ILE A 180 -1.56 -5.06 -14.85
C ILE A 180 -2.54 -3.95 -15.19
N ASN A 181 -3.08 -4.01 -16.40
CA ASN A 181 -4.09 -3.05 -16.86
C ASN A 181 -5.46 -3.38 -16.26
N THR A 182 -5.91 -2.56 -15.33
CA THR A 182 -7.18 -2.71 -14.62
C THR A 182 -8.38 -2.11 -15.37
N SER A 183 -8.19 -1.59 -16.60
CA SER A 183 -9.28 -1.11 -17.46
C SER A 183 -10.14 -2.25 -18.03
N TYR A 184 -9.55 -3.43 -18.20
CA TYR A 184 -10.20 -4.57 -18.86
C TYR A 184 -11.25 -5.30 -18.01
N GLY A 185 -11.51 -4.81 -16.80
CA GLY A 185 -12.47 -5.43 -15.88
C GLY A 185 -11.86 -6.57 -15.04
N LYS A 186 -12.61 -6.96 -13.99
CA LYS A 186 -12.09 -7.87 -12.96
C LYS A 186 -11.76 -9.27 -13.49
N ILE A 187 -12.54 -9.79 -14.45
CA ILE A 187 -12.35 -11.16 -14.97
C ILE A 187 -11.02 -11.27 -15.72
N LEU A 188 -10.73 -10.34 -16.64
CA LEU A 188 -9.48 -10.37 -17.39
C LEU A 188 -8.27 -10.10 -16.51
N VAL A 189 -8.39 -9.22 -15.53
CA VAL A 189 -7.34 -9.00 -14.51
C VAL A 189 -7.09 -10.28 -13.72
N PHE A 190 -8.13 -11.01 -13.33
CA PHE A 190 -7.99 -12.27 -12.62
C PHE A 190 -7.27 -13.34 -13.45
N ILE A 191 -7.65 -13.50 -14.73
CA ILE A 191 -6.99 -14.44 -15.66
C ILE A 191 -5.50 -14.08 -15.81
N LEU A 192 -5.18 -12.79 -16.02
CA LEU A 192 -3.79 -12.34 -16.13
C LEU A 192 -3.00 -12.61 -14.84
N LEU A 193 -3.59 -12.34 -13.69
CA LEU A 193 -2.95 -12.62 -12.40
C LEU A 193 -2.68 -14.11 -12.20
N THR A 194 -3.65 -14.97 -12.53
CA THR A 194 -3.47 -16.43 -12.46
C THR A 194 -2.29 -16.87 -13.32
N PHE A 195 -2.21 -16.38 -14.55
CA PHE A 195 -1.11 -16.68 -15.47
C PHE A 195 0.24 -16.20 -14.93
N LEU A 196 0.35 -14.95 -14.47
CA LEU A 196 1.59 -14.39 -13.93
C LEU A 196 2.04 -15.13 -12.66
N LEU A 197 1.13 -15.41 -11.75
CA LEU A 197 1.45 -16.14 -10.51
C LEU A 197 1.92 -17.57 -10.83
N SER A 198 1.32 -18.23 -11.80
CA SER A 198 1.76 -19.57 -12.26
C SER A 198 3.18 -19.51 -12.83
N ILE A 199 3.48 -18.55 -13.71
CA ILE A 199 4.83 -18.36 -14.25
C ILE A 199 5.85 -18.13 -13.13
N ILE A 200 5.56 -17.23 -12.20
CA ILE A 200 6.45 -16.93 -11.08
C ILE A 200 6.69 -18.18 -10.24
N PHE A 201 5.62 -18.92 -9.92
CA PHE A 201 5.72 -20.14 -9.13
C PHE A 201 6.59 -21.21 -9.81
N PHE A 202 6.37 -21.45 -11.11
CA PHE A 202 7.17 -22.43 -11.87
C PHE A 202 8.63 -22.01 -12.05
N LYS A 203 8.87 -20.74 -12.39
CA LYS A 203 10.23 -20.19 -12.52
C LYS A 203 11.04 -20.37 -11.23
N GLU A 204 10.46 -20.03 -10.09
CA GLU A 204 11.13 -20.15 -8.80
C GLU A 204 11.28 -21.62 -8.35
N LYS A 205 10.42 -22.52 -8.81
CA LYS A 205 10.55 -23.95 -8.56
C LYS A 205 11.72 -24.54 -9.35
N VAL A 206 11.86 -24.17 -10.63
CA VAL A 206 12.94 -24.63 -11.50
C VAL A 206 14.31 -24.10 -11.05
N LEU A 207 14.39 -22.84 -10.62
CA LEU A 207 15.65 -22.27 -10.10
C LEU A 207 16.10 -22.89 -8.76
N LYS A 208 15.24 -23.65 -8.09
CA LYS A 208 15.54 -24.36 -6.83
C LYS A 208 15.93 -25.83 -7.02
N THR A 209 15.81 -26.36 -8.23
CA THR A 209 16.28 -27.70 -8.62
C THR A 209 17.71 -27.65 -9.06
#